data_6ac9e70680730132b5cdcf7ec699060b
#
_entry.id   6ac9e70680730132b5cdcf7ec699060b
#
_cell.length_a   1.000
_cell.length_b   1.000
_cell.length_c   1.000
_cell.angle_alpha   90.00
_cell.angle_beta   90.00
_cell.angle_gamma   90.00
#
_symmetry.space_group_name_H-M   'P 1'
#
loop_
_entity.id
_entity.type
_entity.pdbx_description
1 polymer ?
#
loop_
_entity_poly.entity_id
_entity_poly.type
_entity_poly.pdbx_seq_one_letter_code
_entity_poly.pdbx_strand_id
1 'polypeptide(L)'
;MRIKSVQAIPVRLPRDIARSRGTAGSPTSLTGDGAYRWSTAYPVLYSENFETALVRVELANGLVGWGEAQAPLAPEVACSIVTHLLRPALEGEEFDGTTERISALWDRMYATMRVRGQNGGFMFDAMSGVDLALWDLAGKIAGKPVCALLSAEPKLRIPVYLSGTSGHGAAERAAFAARYADEGISVVKLYYESAWQDLLAIADRLPAGMRFAVDGLWHLPPDRAAAMGRDLDARNARWLECPLYPEDVAAHAALAAAIRTPLALGESYRSLRELEPFLPSVGVLQPDLGRCGITGSLRIAAAFSGEIVPHLSIAMGPQIAAALHFAAAAKNCSLCEFNPHVFNSANSFLQTPLTRKGGEYHVSEAPGLGIEWNARFDENFA
;
A
#
# COMPACT_ATOMS: atom_id res chain seq x y z
N MET A 1 6.86 -28.84 -8.03
CA MET A 1 7.69 -28.19 -9.09
C MET A 1 8.83 -27.47 -8.41
N ARG A 2 9.92 -27.14 -9.13
CA ARG A 2 11.04 -26.40 -8.52
C ARG A 2 11.05 -24.95 -8.98
N ILE A 3 11.46 -24.03 -8.11
CA ILE A 3 11.75 -22.64 -8.47
C ILE A 3 13.00 -22.65 -9.33
N LYS A 4 12.86 -22.20 -10.58
CA LYS A 4 13.94 -22.16 -11.59
C LYS A 4 14.72 -20.86 -11.48
N SER A 5 14.02 -19.73 -11.35
CA SER A 5 14.67 -18.42 -11.25
C SER A 5 13.84 -17.43 -10.46
N VAL A 6 14.55 -16.51 -9.79
CA VAL A 6 13.99 -15.36 -9.08
C VAL A 6 14.71 -14.11 -9.60
N GLN A 7 13.98 -13.20 -10.19
CA GLN A 7 14.50 -11.97 -10.82
C GLN A 7 13.78 -10.75 -10.25
N ALA A 8 14.47 -9.63 -10.19
CA ALA A 8 13.86 -8.34 -9.83
C ALA A 8 14.24 -7.27 -10.85
N ILE A 9 13.29 -6.41 -11.17
CA ILE A 9 13.39 -5.39 -12.21
C ILE A 9 13.12 -4.04 -11.54
N PRO A 10 14.11 -3.11 -11.51
CA PRO A 10 13.86 -1.76 -11.03
C PRO A 10 13.04 -0.99 -12.05
N VAL A 11 11.95 -0.38 -11.58
CA VAL A 11 11.03 0.38 -12.43
C VAL A 11 11.11 1.86 -12.08
N ARG A 12 11.25 2.70 -13.11
CA ARG A 12 11.14 4.15 -13.03
C ARG A 12 10.28 4.66 -14.16
N LEU A 13 9.16 5.26 -13.80
CA LEU A 13 8.27 5.91 -14.74
C LEU A 13 8.27 7.41 -14.49
N PRO A 14 8.39 8.25 -15.53
CA PRO A 14 8.28 9.68 -15.37
C PRO A 14 7.01 10.07 -14.64
N ARG A 15 7.14 10.80 -13.55
CA ARG A 15 6.01 11.33 -12.79
C ARG A 15 5.65 12.70 -13.34
N ASP A 16 4.40 12.88 -13.73
CA ASP A 16 3.89 14.23 -14.03
C ASP A 16 3.62 14.97 -12.70
N ILE A 17 4.66 15.57 -12.15
CA ILE A 17 4.60 16.31 -10.89
C ILE A 17 3.62 17.49 -10.97
N ALA A 18 3.39 18.04 -12.16
CA ALA A 18 2.43 19.14 -12.33
C ALA A 18 0.98 18.71 -12.06
N ARG A 19 0.65 17.43 -12.25
CA ARG A 19 -0.67 16.87 -11.94
C ARG A 19 -0.86 16.54 -10.45
N SER A 20 0.23 16.45 -9.69
CA SER A 20 0.19 16.20 -8.24
C SER A 20 0.21 17.47 -7.39
N ARG A 21 -0.15 18.63 -7.99
CA ARG A 21 -0.28 19.90 -7.24
C ARG A 21 -1.32 19.75 -6.15
N GLY A 22 -0.92 20.08 -4.92
CA GLY A 22 -1.77 19.93 -3.72
C GLY A 22 -1.48 18.68 -2.91
N THR A 23 -0.42 17.93 -3.22
CA THR A 23 0.12 16.86 -2.39
C THR A 23 1.49 17.25 -1.83
N ALA A 24 1.91 16.63 -0.73
CA ALA A 24 3.20 16.90 -0.08
C ALA A 24 4.42 16.73 -1.00
N GLY A 25 4.25 16.01 -2.12
CA GLY A 25 5.23 15.87 -3.20
C GLY A 25 5.08 16.90 -4.32
N SER A 26 4.40 18.03 -4.11
CA SER A 26 4.26 19.06 -5.16
C SER A 26 5.60 19.75 -5.45
N PRO A 27 5.86 20.18 -6.70
CA PRO A 27 7.11 20.85 -7.07
C PRO A 27 7.45 22.07 -6.21
N THR A 28 6.44 22.75 -5.67
CA THR A 28 6.61 23.94 -4.82
C THR A 28 7.13 23.61 -3.42
N SER A 29 7.06 22.35 -3.00
CA SER A 29 7.57 21.87 -1.73
C SER A 29 8.88 21.08 -1.84
N LEU A 30 9.43 20.93 -3.03
CA LEU A 30 10.66 20.15 -3.26
C LEU A 30 11.86 21.08 -3.51
N THR A 31 13.01 20.73 -2.91
CA THR A 31 14.29 21.42 -3.07
C THR A 31 15.37 20.46 -3.55
N GLY A 32 16.41 21.01 -4.23
CA GLY A 32 17.47 20.24 -4.88
C GLY A 32 17.21 20.04 -6.38
N ASP A 33 18.20 19.52 -7.09
CA ASP A 33 18.25 19.40 -8.56
C ASP A 33 18.48 17.95 -9.04
N GLY A 34 18.50 16.98 -8.15
CA GLY A 34 18.65 15.56 -8.49
C GLY A 34 17.33 14.84 -8.71
N ALA A 35 17.41 13.56 -9.09
CA ALA A 35 16.25 12.67 -9.21
C ALA A 35 15.52 12.47 -7.88
N TYR A 36 16.22 12.62 -6.77
CA TYR A 36 15.68 12.59 -5.41
C TYR A 36 15.78 13.98 -4.78
N ARG A 37 14.63 14.52 -4.39
CA ARG A 37 14.51 15.89 -3.92
C ARG A 37 13.93 15.92 -2.50
N TRP A 38 14.45 16.83 -1.68
CA TRP A 38 13.99 16.99 -0.32
C TRP A 38 12.66 17.76 -0.27
N SER A 39 11.69 17.23 0.45
CA SER A 39 10.44 17.97 0.70
C SER A 39 10.62 18.99 1.81
N THR A 40 10.09 20.20 1.59
CA THR A 40 10.00 21.24 2.64
C THR A 40 8.69 21.17 3.41
N ALA A 41 7.72 20.41 2.92
CA ALA A 41 6.43 20.25 3.59
C ALA A 41 6.52 19.32 4.80
N TYR A 42 7.33 18.26 4.71
CA TYR A 42 7.70 17.37 5.81
C TYR A 42 9.02 16.65 5.48
N PRO A 43 9.79 16.21 6.51
CA PRO A 43 11.19 15.80 6.33
C PRO A 43 11.35 14.44 5.65
N VAL A 44 11.19 14.40 4.33
CA VAL A 44 11.31 13.19 3.51
C VAL A 44 11.89 13.49 2.12
N LEU A 45 12.53 12.50 1.51
CA LEU A 45 12.92 12.54 0.10
C LEU A 45 11.77 12.09 -0.81
N TYR A 46 11.61 12.76 -1.95
CA TYR A 46 10.75 12.35 -3.04
C TYR A 46 11.57 12.04 -4.30
N SER A 47 11.10 11.09 -5.08
CA SER A 47 11.56 10.89 -6.45
C SER A 47 10.76 11.74 -7.43
N GLU A 48 11.41 12.22 -8.49
CA GLU A 48 10.72 12.79 -9.66
C GLU A 48 10.02 11.73 -10.51
N ASN A 49 10.26 10.45 -10.22
CA ASN A 49 9.67 9.30 -10.90
C ASN A 49 8.69 8.54 -9.98
N PHE A 50 7.80 7.78 -10.60
CA PHE A 50 7.20 6.62 -9.93
C PHE A 50 8.23 5.51 -9.90
N GLU A 51 8.62 5.08 -8.71
CA GLU A 51 9.61 4.03 -8.54
C GLU A 51 9.01 2.85 -7.77
N THR A 52 9.31 1.64 -8.25
CA THR A 52 8.93 0.38 -7.63
C THR A 52 9.87 -0.73 -8.09
N ALA A 53 9.84 -1.91 -7.49
CA ALA A 53 10.60 -3.05 -7.94
C ALA A 53 9.66 -4.23 -8.24
N LEU A 54 9.62 -4.67 -9.48
CA LEU A 54 8.88 -5.87 -9.86
C LEU A 54 9.71 -7.12 -9.58
N VAL A 55 9.05 -8.18 -9.16
CA VAL A 55 9.66 -9.49 -8.93
C VAL A 55 9.00 -10.53 -9.80
N ARG A 56 9.83 -11.30 -10.50
CA ARG A 56 9.42 -12.42 -11.36
C ARG A 56 9.99 -13.71 -10.80
N VAL A 57 9.11 -14.66 -10.49
CA VAL A 57 9.49 -16.01 -10.09
C VAL A 57 9.04 -16.99 -11.17
N GLU A 58 9.97 -17.81 -11.70
CA GLU A 58 9.71 -18.82 -12.71
C GLU A 58 9.92 -20.22 -12.14
N LEU A 59 8.97 -21.11 -12.40
CA LEU A 59 9.08 -22.53 -12.08
C LEU A 59 9.70 -23.31 -13.23
N ALA A 60 10.21 -24.51 -12.94
CA ALA A 60 10.88 -25.37 -13.93
C ALA A 60 9.99 -25.79 -15.13
N ASN A 61 8.67 -25.73 -14.98
CA ASN A 61 7.70 -25.97 -16.05
C ASN A 61 7.37 -24.71 -16.88
N GLY A 62 8.02 -23.57 -16.64
CA GLY A 62 7.83 -22.31 -17.34
C GLY A 62 6.72 -21.44 -16.78
N LEU A 63 5.98 -21.87 -15.74
CA LEU A 63 4.97 -21.03 -15.11
C LEU A 63 5.63 -19.86 -14.39
N VAL A 64 5.10 -18.65 -14.59
CA VAL A 64 5.64 -17.39 -14.05
C VAL A 64 4.64 -16.76 -13.10
N GLY A 65 5.14 -16.35 -11.94
CA GLY A 65 4.45 -15.47 -11.00
C GLY A 65 5.08 -14.09 -10.95
N TRP A 66 4.23 -13.09 -10.77
CA TRP A 66 4.62 -11.70 -10.64
C TRP A 66 4.27 -11.14 -9.26
N GLY A 67 5.22 -10.40 -8.70
CA GLY A 67 5.03 -9.63 -7.48
C GLY A 67 5.65 -8.24 -7.61
N GLU A 68 5.49 -7.44 -6.58
CA GLU A 68 5.95 -6.06 -6.56
C GLU A 68 6.33 -5.66 -5.14
N ALA A 69 7.56 -5.17 -4.99
CA ALA A 69 8.10 -4.65 -3.73
C ALA A 69 7.91 -3.14 -3.67
N GLN A 70 7.42 -2.64 -2.56
CA GLN A 70 7.34 -1.19 -2.33
C GLN A 70 8.75 -0.59 -2.30
N ALA A 71 9.10 0.18 -3.32
CA ALA A 71 10.43 0.79 -3.49
C ALA A 71 10.31 2.19 -4.11
N PRO A 72 9.70 3.16 -3.39
CA PRO A 72 9.41 4.50 -3.92
C PRO A 72 10.67 5.34 -4.15
N LEU A 73 11.81 4.88 -3.66
CA LEU A 73 13.14 5.45 -3.86
C LEU A 73 14.16 4.32 -4.04
N ALA A 74 15.09 4.49 -4.98
CA ALA A 74 16.21 3.56 -5.20
C ALA A 74 15.77 2.09 -5.33
N PRO A 75 14.91 1.73 -6.30
CA PRO A 75 14.37 0.37 -6.44
C PRO A 75 15.45 -0.69 -6.63
N GLU A 76 16.67 -0.29 -7.04
CA GLU A 76 17.84 -1.17 -7.10
C GLU A 76 18.22 -1.79 -5.76
N VAL A 77 17.89 -1.16 -4.64
CA VAL A 77 18.17 -1.72 -3.30
C VAL A 77 17.35 -2.99 -3.11
N ALA A 78 16.04 -2.95 -3.36
CA ALA A 78 15.18 -4.12 -3.31
C ALA A 78 15.61 -5.18 -4.34
N CYS A 79 15.94 -4.78 -5.57
CA CYS A 79 16.45 -5.68 -6.61
C CYS A 79 17.75 -6.38 -6.20
N SER A 80 18.68 -5.65 -5.57
CA SER A 80 19.93 -6.22 -5.08
C SER A 80 19.71 -7.24 -3.96
N ILE A 81 18.78 -6.98 -3.05
CA ILE A 81 18.41 -7.92 -1.99
C ILE A 81 17.79 -9.19 -2.60
N VAL A 82 16.86 -9.04 -3.52
CA VAL A 82 16.27 -10.20 -4.23
C VAL A 82 17.35 -11.01 -4.92
N THR A 83 18.24 -10.35 -5.67
CA THR A 83 19.25 -11.02 -6.50
C THR A 83 20.33 -11.71 -5.67
N HIS A 84 20.82 -11.08 -4.61
CA HIS A 84 22.00 -11.56 -3.90
C HIS A 84 21.68 -12.30 -2.59
N LEU A 85 20.52 -12.07 -1.99
CA LEU A 85 20.15 -12.66 -0.70
C LEU A 85 18.97 -13.63 -0.80
N LEU A 86 17.90 -13.28 -1.55
CA LEU A 86 16.70 -14.11 -1.62
C LEU A 86 16.78 -15.19 -2.69
N ARG A 87 17.29 -14.84 -3.89
CA ARG A 87 17.46 -15.81 -4.98
C ARG A 87 18.27 -17.04 -4.56
N PRO A 88 19.45 -16.95 -3.93
CA PRO A 88 20.22 -18.13 -3.50
C PRO A 88 19.50 -18.99 -2.46
N ALA A 89 18.55 -18.39 -1.71
CA ALA A 89 17.76 -19.11 -0.72
C ALA A 89 16.55 -19.83 -1.32
N LEU A 90 16.15 -19.50 -2.55
CA LEU A 90 14.91 -19.95 -3.16
C LEU A 90 15.09 -20.80 -4.42
N GLU A 91 16.08 -20.50 -5.26
CA GLU A 91 16.32 -21.29 -6.48
C GLU A 91 16.66 -22.73 -6.14
N GLY A 92 16.02 -23.66 -6.85
CA GLY A 92 16.09 -25.11 -6.59
C GLY A 92 15.11 -25.63 -5.54
N GLU A 93 14.49 -24.79 -4.74
CA GLU A 93 13.48 -25.18 -3.75
C GLU A 93 12.23 -25.72 -4.44
N GLU A 94 11.64 -26.74 -3.86
CA GLU A 94 10.37 -27.28 -4.34
C GLU A 94 9.22 -26.32 -4.00
N PHE A 95 8.27 -26.18 -4.93
CA PHE A 95 7.08 -25.35 -4.77
C PHE A 95 5.86 -26.11 -5.32
N ASP A 96 4.89 -26.33 -4.45
CA ASP A 96 3.65 -27.06 -4.73
C ASP A 96 2.41 -26.15 -4.79
N GLY A 97 2.57 -24.85 -4.45
CA GLY A 97 1.50 -23.89 -4.44
C GLY A 97 0.63 -23.92 -3.17
N THR A 98 1.00 -24.67 -2.15
CA THR A 98 0.27 -24.69 -0.89
C THR A 98 0.61 -23.47 -0.03
N THR A 99 -0.33 -23.07 0.83
CA THR A 99 -0.16 -21.95 1.78
C THR A 99 0.95 -22.25 2.80
N GLU A 100 1.06 -23.51 3.21
CA GLU A 100 2.11 -24.00 4.09
C GLU A 100 3.49 -23.85 3.47
N ARG A 101 3.60 -24.17 2.17
CA ARG A 101 4.87 -24.03 1.45
C ARG A 101 5.25 -22.57 1.26
N ILE A 102 4.30 -21.69 0.95
CA ILE A 102 4.55 -20.23 0.87
C ILE A 102 5.06 -19.73 2.22
N SER A 103 4.40 -20.10 3.31
CA SER A 103 4.83 -19.71 4.67
C SER A 103 6.24 -20.22 5.00
N ALA A 104 6.56 -21.45 4.64
CA ALA A 104 7.91 -22.00 4.84
C ALA A 104 8.97 -21.29 4.04
N LEU A 105 8.69 -20.90 2.77
CA LEU A 105 9.60 -20.10 1.95
C LEU A 105 9.73 -18.68 2.48
N TRP A 106 8.65 -18.08 2.99
CA TRP A 106 8.71 -16.78 3.65
C TRP A 106 9.63 -16.82 4.88
N ASP A 107 9.49 -17.83 5.73
CA ASP A 107 10.34 -18.01 6.92
C ASP A 107 11.80 -18.28 6.54
N ARG A 108 12.05 -18.97 5.41
CA ARG A 108 13.38 -19.19 4.86
C ARG A 108 13.99 -17.88 4.36
N MET A 109 13.25 -17.03 3.64
CA MET A 109 13.70 -15.70 3.26
C MET A 109 14.03 -14.85 4.48
N TYR A 110 13.17 -14.85 5.48
CA TYR A 110 13.40 -14.11 6.72
C TYR A 110 14.66 -14.58 7.45
N ALA A 111 14.94 -15.88 7.47
CA ALA A 111 16.11 -16.44 8.10
C ALA A 111 17.44 -15.98 7.49
N THR A 112 17.47 -15.56 6.23
CA THR A 112 18.72 -15.19 5.52
C THR A 112 19.53 -14.12 6.26
N MET A 113 18.85 -13.11 6.81
CA MET A 113 19.50 -11.96 7.44
C MET A 113 19.01 -11.67 8.87
N ARG A 114 18.08 -12.47 9.39
CA ARG A 114 17.48 -12.26 10.72
C ARG A 114 18.50 -12.17 11.84
N VAL A 115 19.45 -13.11 11.89
CA VAL A 115 20.49 -13.15 12.94
C VAL A 115 21.55 -12.05 12.77
N ARG A 116 21.52 -11.33 11.65
CA ARG A 116 22.36 -10.15 11.37
C ARG A 116 21.64 -8.85 11.64
N GLY A 117 20.44 -8.90 12.25
CA GLY A 117 19.65 -7.73 12.63
C GLY A 117 18.84 -7.09 11.49
N GLN A 118 18.82 -7.69 10.29
CA GLN A 118 18.00 -7.18 9.17
C GLN A 118 16.60 -7.83 9.25
N ASN A 119 15.76 -7.28 10.13
CA ASN A 119 14.44 -7.81 10.44
C ASN A 119 13.30 -6.83 10.16
N GLY A 120 13.53 -5.89 9.23
CA GLY A 120 12.60 -4.86 8.77
C GLY A 120 13.14 -4.14 7.55
N GLY A 121 12.61 -2.96 7.22
CA GLY A 121 13.07 -2.07 6.17
C GLY A 121 13.14 -2.73 4.79
N PHE A 122 14.14 -2.37 3.99
CA PHE A 122 14.31 -2.85 2.61
C PHE A 122 14.36 -4.37 2.46
N MET A 123 14.79 -5.10 3.50
CA MET A 123 14.80 -6.56 3.46
C MET A 123 13.37 -7.10 3.35
N PHE A 124 12.45 -6.55 4.11
CA PHE A 124 11.04 -6.95 4.05
C PHE A 124 10.34 -6.45 2.80
N ASP A 125 10.65 -5.24 2.33
CA ASP A 125 10.13 -4.74 1.05
C ASP A 125 10.51 -5.70 -0.09
N ALA A 126 11.77 -6.17 -0.14
CA ALA A 126 12.20 -7.17 -1.13
C ALA A 126 11.51 -8.53 -0.94
N MET A 127 11.35 -8.98 0.30
CA MET A 127 10.65 -10.24 0.62
C MET A 127 9.18 -10.18 0.20
N SER A 128 8.51 -9.03 0.37
CA SER A 128 7.12 -8.86 -0.03
C SER A 128 6.92 -9.06 -1.53
N GLY A 129 7.81 -8.51 -2.36
CA GLY A 129 7.74 -8.72 -3.81
C GLY A 129 7.85 -10.19 -4.20
N VAL A 130 8.72 -10.96 -3.54
CA VAL A 130 8.80 -12.41 -3.76
C VAL A 130 7.56 -13.13 -3.25
N ASP A 131 7.07 -12.75 -2.06
CA ASP A 131 5.87 -13.34 -1.47
C ASP A 131 4.66 -13.18 -2.39
N LEU A 132 4.43 -11.99 -2.93
CA LEU A 132 3.35 -11.75 -3.89
C LEU A 132 3.48 -12.62 -5.15
N ALA A 133 4.70 -12.80 -5.68
CA ALA A 133 4.94 -13.67 -6.82
C ALA A 133 4.67 -15.16 -6.52
N LEU A 134 4.98 -15.62 -5.29
CA LEU A 134 4.66 -16.98 -4.85
C LEU A 134 3.14 -17.19 -4.69
N TRP A 135 2.42 -16.21 -4.18
CA TRP A 135 0.95 -16.27 -4.11
C TRP A 135 0.31 -16.25 -5.50
N ASP A 136 0.86 -15.46 -6.45
CA ASP A 136 0.40 -15.47 -7.84
C ASP A 136 0.59 -16.86 -8.48
N LEU A 137 1.76 -17.48 -8.29
CA LEU A 137 2.03 -18.85 -8.72
C LEU A 137 1.07 -19.86 -8.09
N ALA A 138 0.81 -19.74 -6.79
CA ALA A 138 -0.11 -20.64 -6.09
C ALA A 138 -1.51 -20.61 -6.69
N GLY A 139 -2.04 -19.40 -6.94
CA GLY A 139 -3.33 -19.25 -7.60
C GLY A 139 -3.33 -19.82 -9.01
N LYS A 140 -2.28 -19.60 -9.79
CA LYS A 140 -2.12 -20.15 -11.15
C LYS A 140 -2.03 -21.69 -11.16
N ILE A 141 -1.32 -22.29 -10.20
CA ILE A 141 -1.26 -23.76 -10.02
C ILE A 141 -2.63 -24.32 -9.68
N ALA A 142 -3.35 -23.65 -8.78
CA ALA A 142 -4.67 -24.09 -8.36
C ALA A 142 -5.79 -23.76 -9.36
N GLY A 143 -5.51 -22.97 -10.41
CA GLY A 143 -6.52 -22.46 -11.35
C GLY A 143 -7.54 -21.54 -10.67
N LYS A 144 -7.16 -20.82 -9.61
CA LYS A 144 -8.04 -19.99 -8.77
C LYS A 144 -7.45 -18.61 -8.51
N PRO A 145 -8.29 -17.58 -8.32
CA PRO A 145 -7.81 -16.29 -7.82
C PRO A 145 -7.27 -16.44 -6.40
N VAL A 146 -6.29 -15.62 -6.05
CA VAL A 146 -5.63 -15.69 -4.72
C VAL A 146 -6.64 -15.57 -3.58
N CYS A 147 -7.64 -14.69 -3.68
CA CYS A 147 -8.67 -14.55 -2.63
C CYS A 147 -9.42 -15.85 -2.34
N ALA A 148 -9.61 -16.73 -3.34
CA ALA A 148 -10.24 -18.03 -3.16
C ALA A 148 -9.31 -19.09 -2.52
N LEU A 149 -8.00 -18.84 -2.47
CA LEU A 149 -7.08 -19.63 -1.65
C LEU A 149 -7.10 -19.17 -0.18
N LEU A 150 -7.42 -17.90 0.07
CA LEU A 150 -7.39 -17.29 1.40
C LEU A 150 -8.72 -17.40 2.14
N SER A 151 -9.84 -17.48 1.43
CA SER A 151 -11.19 -17.54 2.02
C SER A 151 -12.10 -18.42 1.16
N ALA A 152 -12.96 -19.20 1.82
CA ALA A 152 -14.00 -19.97 1.13
C ALA A 152 -15.08 -19.06 0.50
N GLU A 153 -15.31 -17.89 1.08
CA GLU A 153 -16.32 -16.91 0.65
C GLU A 153 -15.71 -15.51 0.55
N PRO A 154 -14.85 -15.23 -0.46
CA PRO A 154 -14.26 -13.92 -0.62
C PRO A 154 -15.29 -12.88 -1.10
N LYS A 155 -15.15 -11.65 -0.61
CA LYS A 155 -15.94 -10.51 -1.09
C LYS A 155 -15.36 -10.01 -2.42
N LEU A 156 -16.01 -10.22 -3.53
CA LEU A 156 -15.49 -9.80 -4.84
C LEU A 156 -15.74 -8.32 -5.17
N ARG A 157 -16.42 -7.60 -4.29
CA ARG A 157 -16.62 -6.14 -4.38
C ARG A 157 -16.15 -5.50 -3.09
N ILE A 158 -15.19 -4.59 -3.19
CA ILE A 158 -14.56 -3.94 -2.06
C ILE A 158 -14.84 -2.44 -2.15
N PRO A 159 -15.60 -1.85 -1.22
CA PRO A 159 -15.78 -0.41 -1.16
C PRO A 159 -14.44 0.31 -1.09
N VAL A 160 -14.36 1.49 -1.72
CA VAL A 160 -13.12 2.26 -1.74
C VAL A 160 -13.27 3.60 -1.03
N TYR A 161 -12.15 4.14 -0.55
CA TYR A 161 -12.05 5.55 -0.21
C TYR A 161 -11.12 6.28 -1.17
N LEU A 162 -11.43 7.54 -1.45
CA LEU A 162 -10.62 8.40 -2.29
C LEU A 162 -9.38 8.86 -1.54
N SER A 163 -8.19 8.57 -2.05
CA SER A 163 -6.92 9.00 -1.48
C SER A 163 -6.45 10.30 -2.12
N GLY A 164 -6.55 11.38 -1.38
CA GLY A 164 -6.17 12.72 -1.81
C GLY A 164 -7.22 13.45 -2.64
N THR A 165 -6.98 14.74 -2.81
CA THR A 165 -7.81 15.63 -3.62
C THR A 165 -6.90 16.50 -4.50
N SER A 166 -7.41 16.94 -5.65
CA SER A 166 -6.69 17.82 -6.59
C SER A 166 -7.42 19.14 -6.76
N GLY A 167 -6.66 20.21 -7.02
CA GLY A 167 -7.19 21.55 -7.25
C GLY A 167 -6.52 22.63 -6.39
N HIS A 168 -6.83 23.90 -6.69
CA HIS A 168 -6.34 25.05 -5.96
C HIS A 168 -7.35 25.49 -4.90
N GLY A 169 -6.93 25.48 -3.64
CA GLY A 169 -7.77 25.89 -2.51
C GLY A 169 -8.93 24.93 -2.18
N ALA A 170 -9.69 25.27 -1.15
CA ALA A 170 -10.68 24.39 -0.58
C ALA A 170 -11.86 24.08 -1.51
N ALA A 171 -12.30 25.06 -2.30
CA ALA A 171 -13.48 24.87 -3.17
C ALA A 171 -13.22 23.85 -4.29
N GLU A 172 -12.09 23.97 -5.00
CA GLU A 172 -11.77 23.04 -6.10
C GLU A 172 -11.46 21.63 -5.57
N ARG A 173 -10.76 21.52 -4.44
CA ARG A 173 -10.44 20.24 -3.80
C ARG A 173 -11.71 19.54 -3.31
N ALA A 174 -12.66 20.26 -2.74
CA ALA A 174 -13.97 19.70 -2.37
C ALA A 174 -14.80 19.31 -3.60
N ALA A 175 -14.79 20.12 -4.67
CA ALA A 175 -15.45 19.78 -5.94
C ALA A 175 -14.82 18.54 -6.61
N PHE A 176 -13.50 18.36 -6.48
CA PHE A 176 -12.85 17.12 -6.91
C PHE A 176 -13.40 15.91 -6.17
N ALA A 177 -13.50 15.96 -4.84
CA ALA A 177 -14.07 14.89 -4.03
C ALA A 177 -15.54 14.63 -4.35
N ALA A 178 -16.32 15.69 -4.60
CA ALA A 178 -17.74 15.60 -4.93
C ALA A 178 -18.00 14.74 -6.18
N ARG A 179 -17.16 14.84 -7.21
CA ARG A 179 -17.29 13.98 -8.41
C ARG A 179 -17.22 12.49 -8.09
N TYR A 180 -16.38 12.12 -7.12
CA TYR A 180 -16.26 10.73 -6.68
C TYR A 180 -17.37 10.33 -5.71
N ALA A 181 -17.96 11.29 -4.99
CA ALA A 181 -19.17 11.03 -4.23
C ALA A 181 -20.35 10.67 -5.14
N ASP A 182 -20.48 11.34 -6.28
CA ASP A 182 -21.49 11.03 -7.33
C ASP A 182 -21.29 9.62 -7.92
N GLU A 183 -20.05 9.09 -7.86
CA GLU A 183 -19.72 7.72 -8.25
C GLU A 183 -19.93 6.70 -7.11
N GLY A 184 -20.37 7.13 -5.91
CA GLY A 184 -20.64 6.26 -4.77
C GLY A 184 -19.51 6.12 -3.75
N ILE A 185 -18.44 6.91 -3.85
CA ILE A 185 -17.37 6.93 -2.83
C ILE A 185 -17.80 7.80 -1.65
N SER A 186 -17.85 7.23 -0.45
CA SER A 186 -18.38 7.88 0.75
C SER A 186 -17.31 8.39 1.73
N VAL A 187 -16.02 8.16 1.43
CA VAL A 187 -14.89 8.58 2.28
C VAL A 187 -13.79 9.18 1.42
N VAL A 188 -13.20 10.30 1.85
CA VAL A 188 -12.01 10.90 1.25
C VAL A 188 -10.92 11.10 2.29
N LYS A 189 -9.67 10.76 1.96
CA LYS A 189 -8.48 11.07 2.75
C LYS A 189 -7.92 12.42 2.33
N LEU A 190 -7.70 13.32 3.28
CA LEU A 190 -7.10 14.64 3.10
C LEU A 190 -5.70 14.63 3.72
N TYR A 191 -4.71 15.02 2.96
CA TYR A 191 -3.32 15.11 3.46
C TYR A 191 -3.07 16.44 4.17
N TYR A 192 -2.40 16.37 5.32
CA TYR A 192 -1.92 17.55 6.03
C TYR A 192 -0.64 18.09 5.39
N GLU A 193 -0.80 18.95 4.41
CA GLU A 193 0.30 19.46 3.56
C GLU A 193 0.64 20.93 3.83
N SER A 194 -0.28 21.67 4.44
CA SER A 194 -0.17 23.13 4.62
C SER A 194 -0.81 23.58 5.92
N ALA A 195 -1.62 24.64 5.88
CA ALA A 195 -2.32 25.12 7.06
C ALA A 195 -3.49 24.20 7.44
N TRP A 196 -3.63 23.90 8.73
CA TRP A 196 -4.74 23.10 9.26
C TRP A 196 -6.12 23.65 8.90
N GLN A 197 -6.26 24.98 8.91
CA GLN A 197 -7.52 25.66 8.57
C GLN A 197 -7.93 25.43 7.10
N ASP A 198 -6.96 25.33 6.19
CA ASP A 198 -7.25 25.03 4.79
C ASP A 198 -7.79 23.61 4.61
N LEU A 199 -7.24 22.64 5.36
CA LEU A 199 -7.75 21.28 5.38
C LEU A 199 -9.17 21.22 5.94
N LEU A 200 -9.44 21.88 7.06
CA LEU A 200 -10.79 21.98 7.63
C LEU A 200 -11.78 22.68 6.67
N ALA A 201 -11.31 23.71 5.95
CA ALA A 201 -12.14 24.38 4.95
C ALA A 201 -12.50 23.48 3.75
N ILE A 202 -11.68 22.48 3.41
CA ILE A 202 -12.04 21.42 2.44
C ILE A 202 -13.08 20.50 3.06
N ALA A 203 -12.84 20.00 4.28
CA ALA A 203 -13.74 19.08 4.98
C ALA A 203 -15.14 19.66 5.17
N ASP A 204 -15.24 20.96 5.53
CA ASP A 204 -16.51 21.66 5.73
C ASP A 204 -17.30 21.91 4.41
N ARG A 205 -16.68 21.66 3.23
CA ARG A 205 -17.29 21.80 1.89
C ARG A 205 -17.59 20.47 1.22
N LEU A 206 -17.26 19.36 1.85
CA LEU A 206 -17.55 18.03 1.29
C LEU A 206 -19.07 17.82 1.14
N PRO A 207 -19.52 17.05 0.15
CA PRO A 207 -20.93 16.76 -0.02
C PRO A 207 -21.52 16.05 1.21
N ALA A 208 -22.80 16.28 1.45
CA ALA A 208 -23.53 15.61 2.52
C ALA A 208 -23.42 14.07 2.38
N GLY A 209 -23.08 13.40 3.49
CA GLY A 209 -22.85 11.95 3.52
C GLY A 209 -21.43 11.50 3.20
N MET A 210 -20.56 12.35 2.65
CA MET A 210 -19.15 12.03 2.49
C MET A 210 -18.39 12.32 3.77
N ARG A 211 -17.80 11.30 4.38
CA ARG A 211 -16.89 11.44 5.52
C ARG A 211 -15.48 11.69 5.05
N PHE A 212 -14.63 12.18 5.94
CA PHE A 212 -13.22 12.35 5.63
C PHE A 212 -12.31 11.72 6.68
N ALA A 213 -11.12 11.35 6.27
CA ALA A 213 -9.99 11.00 7.10
C ALA A 213 -8.88 12.02 6.89
N VAL A 214 -7.95 12.11 7.81
CA VAL A 214 -6.78 12.98 7.69
C VAL A 214 -5.52 12.17 7.83
N ASP A 215 -4.58 12.38 6.91
CA ASP A 215 -3.23 11.85 6.97
C ASP A 215 -2.28 12.94 7.51
N GLY A 216 -1.69 12.67 8.67
CA GLY A 216 -0.79 13.58 9.39
C GLY A 216 0.66 13.54 8.89
N LEU A 217 0.99 12.63 7.95
CA LEU A 217 2.32 12.52 7.32
C LEU A 217 3.47 12.33 8.32
N TRP A 218 3.26 11.63 9.42
CA TRP A 218 4.27 11.12 10.37
C TRP A 218 5.11 12.15 11.14
N HIS A 219 4.76 13.43 11.17
CA HIS A 219 5.69 14.43 11.71
C HIS A 219 5.08 15.47 12.65
N LEU A 220 3.84 15.27 13.10
CA LEU A 220 3.21 16.25 14.00
C LEU A 220 3.83 16.21 15.41
N PRO A 221 4.05 17.35 16.04
CA PRO A 221 4.29 17.39 17.48
C PRO A 221 3.07 16.84 18.25
N PRO A 222 3.25 16.12 19.38
CA PRO A 222 2.15 15.46 20.10
C PRO A 222 1.01 16.39 20.53
N ASP A 223 1.33 17.60 20.98
CA ASP A 223 0.35 18.64 21.37
C ASP A 223 -0.46 19.12 20.18
N ARG A 224 0.19 19.27 19.02
CA ARG A 224 -0.45 19.62 17.75
C ARG A 224 -1.38 18.50 17.28
N ALA A 225 -0.91 17.26 17.30
CA ALA A 225 -1.72 16.09 16.93
C ALA A 225 -2.98 15.97 17.82
N ALA A 226 -2.84 16.21 19.13
CA ALA A 226 -3.96 16.19 20.06
C ALA A 226 -4.96 17.34 19.80
N ALA A 227 -4.49 18.54 19.47
CA ALA A 227 -5.37 19.64 19.08
C ALA A 227 -6.15 19.34 17.80
N MET A 228 -5.45 18.85 16.76
CA MET A 228 -6.06 18.43 15.51
C MET A 228 -7.08 17.29 15.72
N GLY A 229 -6.75 16.30 16.54
CA GLY A 229 -7.65 15.20 16.88
C GLY A 229 -8.96 15.67 17.51
N ARG A 230 -8.94 16.67 18.39
CA ARG A 230 -10.17 17.27 18.96
C ARG A 230 -11.02 17.99 17.90
N ASP A 231 -10.41 18.67 16.93
CA ASP A 231 -11.12 19.27 15.82
C ASP A 231 -11.77 18.21 14.92
N LEU A 232 -11.09 17.06 14.73
CA LEU A 232 -11.60 15.91 14.00
C LEU A 232 -12.76 15.21 14.75
N ASP A 233 -12.67 15.13 16.08
CA ASP A 233 -13.74 14.63 16.94
C ASP A 233 -15.05 15.42 16.78
N ALA A 234 -14.93 16.75 16.67
CA ALA A 234 -16.07 17.64 16.46
C ALA A 234 -16.74 17.46 15.09
N ARG A 235 -15.99 16.95 14.12
CA ARG A 235 -16.46 16.73 12.74
C ARG A 235 -16.76 15.26 12.41
N ASN A 236 -16.66 14.38 13.39
CA ASN A 236 -16.86 12.92 13.20
C ASN A 236 -16.00 12.36 12.04
N ALA A 237 -14.73 12.77 11.99
CA ALA A 237 -13.80 12.25 10.99
C ALA A 237 -13.67 10.72 11.08
N ARG A 238 -13.29 10.09 9.96
CA ARG A 238 -13.24 8.63 9.87
C ARG A 238 -12.07 8.05 10.66
N TRP A 239 -10.88 8.65 10.50
CA TRP A 239 -9.65 8.36 11.26
C TRP A 239 -8.64 9.51 11.13
N LEU A 240 -7.64 9.50 12.02
CA LEU A 240 -6.41 10.29 11.93
C LEU A 240 -5.27 9.31 11.62
N GLU A 241 -4.73 9.38 10.39
CA GLU A 241 -3.70 8.51 9.87
C GLU A 241 -2.32 9.09 10.14
N CYS A 242 -1.37 8.25 10.56
CA CYS A 242 0.05 8.56 10.65
C CYS A 242 0.38 9.94 11.26
N PRO A 243 -0.16 10.31 12.45
CA PRO A 243 0.03 11.66 12.97
C PRO A 243 1.43 11.93 13.52
N LEU A 244 2.06 10.94 14.13
CA LEU A 244 3.31 11.06 14.91
C LEU A 244 4.40 10.20 14.26
N TYR A 245 5.67 10.42 14.63
CA TYR A 245 6.76 9.58 14.14
C TYR A 245 6.51 8.09 14.40
N PRO A 246 6.84 7.21 13.42
CA PRO A 246 6.45 5.79 13.45
C PRO A 246 7.08 4.98 14.59
N GLU A 247 8.12 5.47 15.23
CA GLU A 247 8.79 4.83 16.38
C GLU A 247 8.23 5.24 17.75
N ASP A 248 7.37 6.27 17.82
CA ASP A 248 6.91 6.83 19.11
C ASP A 248 5.63 6.16 19.63
N VAL A 249 5.78 4.95 20.17
CA VAL A 249 4.68 4.15 20.75
C VAL A 249 3.97 4.91 21.87
N ALA A 250 4.74 5.57 22.75
CA ALA A 250 4.16 6.22 23.92
C ALA A 250 3.30 7.43 23.56
N ALA A 251 3.76 8.24 22.60
CA ALA A 251 2.98 9.37 22.13
C ALA A 251 1.71 8.94 21.36
N HIS A 252 1.75 7.85 20.59
CA HIS A 252 0.55 7.30 19.98
C HIS A 252 -0.47 6.81 21.01
N ALA A 253 -0.02 6.14 22.07
CA ALA A 253 -0.89 5.71 23.16
C ALA A 253 -1.53 6.90 23.90
N ALA A 254 -0.75 7.95 24.19
CA ALA A 254 -1.24 9.17 24.81
C ALA A 254 -2.25 9.90 23.92
N LEU A 255 -1.97 9.99 22.62
CA LEU A 255 -2.88 10.61 21.65
C LEU A 255 -4.20 9.83 21.55
N ALA A 256 -4.15 8.51 21.45
CA ALA A 256 -5.35 7.65 21.39
C ALA A 256 -6.24 7.82 22.62
N ALA A 257 -5.64 8.02 23.80
CA ALA A 257 -6.39 8.30 25.04
C ALA A 257 -7.00 9.71 25.09
N ALA A 258 -6.47 10.66 24.32
CA ALA A 258 -6.86 12.08 24.35
C ALA A 258 -7.93 12.47 23.32
N ILE A 259 -8.22 11.62 22.34
CA ILE A 259 -9.17 11.88 21.25
C ILE A 259 -10.13 10.69 21.02
N ARG A 260 -11.27 10.94 20.37
CA ARG A 260 -12.23 9.90 20.01
C ARG A 260 -12.04 9.39 18.58
N THR A 261 -11.52 10.23 17.71
CA THR A 261 -11.21 9.86 16.31
C THR A 261 -10.21 8.71 16.29
N PRO A 262 -10.52 7.56 15.67
CA PRO A 262 -9.60 6.43 15.63
C PRO A 262 -8.26 6.80 15.00
N LEU A 263 -7.15 6.33 15.59
CA LEU A 263 -5.85 6.37 14.92
C LEU A 263 -5.77 5.27 13.87
N ALA A 264 -5.18 5.60 12.71
CA ALA A 264 -4.90 4.65 11.65
C ALA A 264 -3.38 4.59 11.41
N LEU A 265 -2.82 3.37 11.46
CA LEU A 265 -1.40 3.11 11.25
C LEU A 265 -1.23 1.84 10.41
N GLY A 266 -0.11 1.72 9.72
CA GLY A 266 0.20 0.46 9.03
C GLY A 266 1.18 0.62 7.87
N GLU A 267 1.07 1.66 7.09
CA GLU A 267 1.81 1.87 5.83
C GLU A 267 3.34 1.82 5.96
N SER A 268 3.90 2.23 7.10
CA SER A 268 5.35 2.25 7.34
C SER A 268 5.90 0.99 8.00
N TYR A 269 5.04 0.07 8.41
CA TYR A 269 5.44 -1.15 9.11
C TYR A 269 5.41 -2.36 8.17
N ARG A 270 6.30 -3.32 8.38
CA ARG A 270 6.49 -4.49 7.51
C ARG A 270 6.09 -5.79 8.16
N SER A 271 5.92 -5.79 9.47
CA SER A 271 5.64 -7.02 10.22
C SER A 271 4.73 -6.77 11.41
N LEU A 272 4.07 -7.85 11.86
CA LEU A 272 3.32 -7.81 13.10
C LEU A 272 4.20 -7.36 14.27
N ARG A 273 5.47 -7.78 14.33
CA ARG A 273 6.41 -7.41 15.38
C ARG A 273 6.61 -5.89 15.50
N GLU A 274 6.65 -5.19 14.38
CA GLU A 274 6.76 -3.71 14.37
C GLU A 274 5.45 -3.06 14.82
N LEU A 275 4.30 -3.64 14.46
CA LEU A 275 2.96 -3.12 14.79
C LEU A 275 2.48 -3.48 16.19
N GLU A 276 2.93 -4.61 16.74
CA GLU A 276 2.43 -5.16 18.00
C GLU A 276 2.37 -4.15 19.16
N PRO A 277 3.38 -3.25 19.37
CA PRO A 277 3.31 -2.25 20.42
C PRO A 277 2.20 -1.20 20.23
N PHE A 278 1.74 -0.99 18.99
CA PHE A 278 0.73 0.01 18.66
C PHE A 278 -0.71 -0.53 18.67
N LEU A 279 -0.90 -1.85 18.59
CA LEU A 279 -2.23 -2.48 18.47
C LEU A 279 -3.25 -2.00 19.53
N PRO A 280 -2.87 -1.76 20.81
CA PRO A 280 -3.82 -1.24 21.80
C PRO A 280 -4.30 0.19 21.54
N SER A 281 -3.59 0.96 20.72
CA SER A 281 -3.80 2.40 20.52
C SER A 281 -4.44 2.73 19.18
N VAL A 282 -4.59 1.75 18.27
CA VAL A 282 -5.10 1.99 16.91
C VAL A 282 -6.48 1.38 16.72
N GLY A 283 -7.35 2.09 16.00
CA GLY A 283 -8.67 1.61 15.61
C GLY A 283 -8.70 1.06 14.17
N VAL A 284 -7.76 1.47 13.34
CA VAL A 284 -7.65 1.06 11.93
C VAL A 284 -6.22 0.65 11.62
N LEU A 285 -6.01 -0.56 11.08
CA LEU A 285 -4.73 -0.98 10.55
C LEU A 285 -4.71 -0.90 9.02
N GLN A 286 -3.61 -0.37 8.50
CA GLN A 286 -3.41 -0.10 7.07
C GLN A 286 -2.15 -0.82 6.54
N PRO A 287 -2.15 -2.18 6.52
CA PRO A 287 -1.00 -2.91 5.99
C PRO A 287 -0.81 -2.60 4.50
N ASP A 288 0.44 -2.35 4.10
CA ASP A 288 0.83 -2.19 2.70
C ASP A 288 1.35 -3.52 2.16
N LEU A 289 0.70 -4.05 1.12
CA LEU A 289 1.03 -5.38 0.59
C LEU A 289 2.39 -5.40 -0.13
N GLY A 290 2.87 -4.26 -0.63
CA GLY A 290 4.22 -4.12 -1.17
C GLY A 290 5.32 -4.10 -0.12
N ARG A 291 4.95 -3.96 1.19
CA ARG A 291 5.88 -4.01 2.33
C ARG A 291 5.76 -5.29 3.13
N CYS A 292 4.53 -5.73 3.38
CA CYS A 292 4.25 -6.90 4.23
C CYS A 292 4.13 -8.19 3.43
N GLY A 293 3.85 -8.12 2.14
CA GLY A 293 3.35 -9.25 1.36
C GLY A 293 1.96 -9.70 1.81
N ILE A 294 1.40 -10.69 1.16
CA ILE A 294 0.15 -11.33 1.60
C ILE A 294 0.38 -12.12 2.90
N THR A 295 1.47 -12.90 2.98
CA THR A 295 1.78 -13.73 4.16
C THR A 295 1.94 -12.87 5.42
N GLY A 296 2.67 -11.75 5.36
CA GLY A 296 2.83 -10.83 6.49
C GLY A 296 1.52 -10.15 6.86
N SER A 297 0.74 -9.71 5.88
CA SER A 297 -0.57 -9.05 6.10
C SER A 297 -1.59 -9.99 6.73
N LEU A 298 -1.59 -11.28 6.39
CA LEU A 298 -2.43 -12.29 7.05
C LEU A 298 -2.06 -12.45 8.52
N ARG A 299 -0.76 -12.46 8.85
CA ARG A 299 -0.28 -12.51 10.26
C ARG A 299 -0.72 -11.27 11.05
N ILE A 300 -0.66 -10.09 10.43
CA ILE A 300 -1.15 -8.83 11.02
C ILE A 300 -2.66 -8.89 11.25
N ALA A 301 -3.41 -9.31 10.23
CA ALA A 301 -4.87 -9.41 10.32
C ALA A 301 -5.35 -10.39 11.38
N ALA A 302 -4.64 -11.51 11.57
CA ALA A 302 -4.96 -12.51 12.59
C ALA A 302 -4.76 -12.00 14.03
N ALA A 303 -3.88 -11.00 14.22
CA ALA A 303 -3.58 -10.42 15.54
C ALA A 303 -4.43 -9.19 15.87
N PHE A 304 -5.26 -8.69 14.97
CA PHE A 304 -6.01 -7.46 15.15
C PHE A 304 -7.51 -7.66 14.92
N SER A 305 -8.30 -7.28 15.91
CA SER A 305 -9.77 -7.38 15.85
C SER A 305 -10.47 -6.12 15.34
N GLY A 306 -9.74 -5.00 15.20
CA GLY A 306 -10.25 -3.74 14.67
C GLY A 306 -10.38 -3.77 13.15
N GLU A 307 -10.63 -2.60 12.58
CA GLU A 307 -10.83 -2.45 11.15
C GLU A 307 -9.50 -2.52 10.37
N ILE A 308 -9.50 -3.23 9.25
CA ILE A 308 -8.38 -3.28 8.32
C ILE A 308 -8.76 -2.54 7.03
N VAL A 309 -7.87 -1.64 6.61
CA VAL A 309 -8.01 -0.85 5.39
C VAL A 309 -6.66 -0.82 4.67
N PRO A 310 -6.39 -1.73 3.72
CA PRO A 310 -5.09 -1.80 3.07
C PRO A 310 -4.65 -0.48 2.46
N HIS A 311 -3.41 -0.09 2.73
CA HIS A 311 -2.76 1.06 2.11
C HIS A 311 -2.31 0.70 0.69
N LEU A 312 -2.44 1.63 -0.24
CA LEU A 312 -1.94 1.52 -1.61
C LEU A 312 -1.07 2.72 -1.96
N SER A 313 0.22 2.47 -2.07
CA SER A 313 1.20 3.46 -2.52
C SER A 313 1.39 3.42 -4.05
N ILE A 314 2.52 3.92 -4.52
CA ILE A 314 2.94 3.84 -5.92
C ILE A 314 3.10 2.36 -6.31
N ALA A 315 2.35 1.91 -7.33
CA ALA A 315 2.36 0.53 -7.76
C ALA A 315 2.06 0.37 -9.26
N MET A 316 2.60 -0.70 -9.86
CA MET A 316 2.41 -1.04 -11.28
C MET A 316 1.29 -2.05 -11.54
N GLY A 317 0.77 -2.69 -10.50
CA GLY A 317 -0.34 -3.65 -10.64
C GLY A 317 -0.32 -4.81 -9.65
N PRO A 318 0.74 -5.62 -9.53
CA PRO A 318 0.76 -6.77 -8.63
C PRO A 318 0.46 -6.42 -7.17
N GLN A 319 0.99 -5.30 -6.67
CA GLN A 319 0.72 -4.83 -5.32
C GLN A 319 -0.76 -4.44 -5.14
N ILE A 320 -1.35 -3.72 -6.11
CA ILE A 320 -2.77 -3.36 -6.06
C ILE A 320 -3.64 -4.62 -6.08
N ALA A 321 -3.39 -5.53 -7.02
CA ALA A 321 -4.13 -6.78 -7.10
C ALA A 321 -4.03 -7.60 -5.81
N ALA A 322 -2.82 -7.70 -5.23
CA ALA A 322 -2.61 -8.38 -3.95
C ALA A 322 -3.44 -7.75 -2.81
N ALA A 323 -3.48 -6.40 -2.74
CA ALA A 323 -4.30 -5.70 -1.76
C ALA A 323 -5.80 -5.99 -1.94
N LEU A 324 -6.27 -6.06 -3.19
CA LEU A 324 -7.67 -6.41 -3.49
C LEU A 324 -7.99 -7.86 -3.10
N HIS A 325 -7.12 -8.82 -3.42
CA HIS A 325 -7.31 -10.22 -3.02
C HIS A 325 -7.25 -10.40 -1.49
N PHE A 326 -6.34 -9.72 -0.82
CA PHE A 326 -6.28 -9.71 0.63
C PHE A 326 -7.55 -9.09 1.25
N ALA A 327 -7.98 -7.92 0.77
CA ALA A 327 -9.19 -7.24 1.23
C ALA A 327 -10.45 -8.10 1.03
N ALA A 328 -10.52 -8.82 -0.09
CA ALA A 328 -11.61 -9.76 -0.40
C ALA A 328 -11.71 -10.88 0.64
N ALA A 329 -10.58 -11.37 1.14
CA ALA A 329 -10.51 -12.48 2.09
C ALA A 329 -10.61 -12.03 3.56
N ALA A 330 -10.16 -10.84 3.89
CA ALA A 330 -10.13 -10.33 5.26
C ALA A 330 -11.55 -9.95 5.73
N LYS A 331 -12.03 -10.65 6.79
CA LYS A 331 -13.41 -10.45 7.31
C LYS A 331 -13.67 -9.04 7.83
N ASN A 332 -12.67 -8.44 8.47
CA ASN A 332 -12.71 -7.10 9.07
C ASN A 332 -12.19 -5.98 8.13
N CYS A 333 -11.98 -6.27 6.85
CA CYS A 333 -11.70 -5.26 5.85
C CYS A 333 -13.00 -4.63 5.35
N SER A 334 -13.13 -3.31 5.50
CA SER A 334 -14.33 -2.55 5.11
C SER A 334 -14.13 -1.69 3.88
N LEU A 335 -12.90 -1.23 3.64
CA LEU A 335 -12.52 -0.29 2.60
C LEU A 335 -11.15 -0.67 2.01
N CYS A 336 -10.88 -0.21 0.80
CA CYS A 336 -9.54 -0.23 0.21
C CYS A 336 -9.19 1.15 -0.34
N GLU A 337 -7.92 1.50 -0.33
CA GLU A 337 -7.45 2.78 -0.85
C GLU A 337 -7.63 2.88 -2.36
N PHE A 338 -8.06 4.04 -2.84
CA PHE A 338 -8.14 4.36 -4.26
C PHE A 338 -7.47 5.69 -4.54
N ASN A 339 -6.30 5.64 -5.17
CA ASN A 339 -5.64 6.81 -5.75
C ASN A 339 -5.82 6.77 -7.27
N PRO A 340 -6.55 7.72 -7.87
CA PRO A 340 -6.82 7.71 -9.31
C PRO A 340 -5.57 7.73 -10.18
N HIS A 341 -4.51 8.44 -9.76
CA HIS A 341 -3.29 8.57 -10.53
C HIS A 341 -2.50 7.25 -10.56
N VAL A 342 -2.36 6.61 -9.40
CA VAL A 342 -1.70 5.30 -9.26
C VAL A 342 -2.47 4.24 -10.04
N PHE A 343 -3.79 4.18 -9.86
CA PHE A 343 -4.66 3.22 -10.53
C PHE A 343 -4.60 3.33 -12.06
N ASN A 344 -4.69 4.54 -12.59
CA ASN A 344 -4.63 4.76 -14.04
C ASN A 344 -3.24 4.47 -14.60
N SER A 345 -2.17 4.81 -13.86
CA SER A 345 -0.80 4.49 -14.26
C SER A 345 -0.60 2.97 -14.34
N ALA A 346 -0.99 2.22 -13.30
CA ALA A 346 -0.90 0.76 -13.29
C ALA A 346 -1.65 0.13 -14.47
N ASN A 347 -2.91 0.52 -14.68
CA ASN A 347 -3.75 -0.01 -15.75
C ASN A 347 -3.18 0.25 -17.15
N SER A 348 -2.32 1.24 -17.34
CA SER A 348 -1.69 1.50 -18.64
C SER A 348 -0.69 0.42 -19.07
N PHE A 349 -0.26 -0.45 -18.15
CA PHE A 349 0.67 -1.56 -18.41
C PHE A 349 0.01 -2.94 -18.37
N LEU A 350 -1.29 -3.02 -18.04
CA LEU A 350 -2.00 -4.28 -17.91
C LEU A 350 -2.80 -4.62 -19.16
N GLN A 351 -2.73 -5.89 -19.59
CA GLN A 351 -3.55 -6.45 -20.66
C GLN A 351 -5.04 -6.46 -20.25
N THR A 352 -5.30 -6.93 -19.03
CA THR A 352 -6.61 -6.89 -18.40
C THR A 352 -6.57 -5.86 -17.26
N PRO A 353 -7.19 -4.69 -17.44
CA PRO A 353 -7.16 -3.63 -16.43
C PRO A 353 -7.81 -4.05 -15.11
N LEU A 354 -7.23 -3.60 -14.01
CA LEU A 354 -7.91 -3.59 -12.71
C LEU A 354 -9.21 -2.79 -12.83
N THR A 355 -10.26 -3.26 -12.21
CA THR A 355 -11.59 -2.69 -12.43
C THR A 355 -12.13 -2.02 -11.17
N ARG A 356 -12.56 -0.76 -11.32
CA ARG A 356 -13.37 -0.03 -10.36
C ARG A 356 -14.69 0.41 -11.03
N LYS A 357 -15.82 0.12 -10.41
CA LYS A 357 -17.14 0.58 -10.88
C LYS A 357 -17.90 1.19 -9.72
N GLY A 358 -18.38 2.40 -9.92
CA GLY A 358 -18.96 3.15 -8.81
C GLY A 358 -17.94 3.33 -7.67
N GLY A 359 -18.38 3.19 -6.45
CA GLY A 359 -17.55 3.27 -5.24
C GLY A 359 -16.82 1.98 -4.85
N GLU A 360 -16.64 1.00 -5.76
CA GLU A 360 -16.12 -0.31 -5.43
C GLU A 360 -15.05 -0.78 -6.42
N TYR A 361 -13.99 -1.44 -5.91
CA TYR A 361 -13.15 -2.31 -6.70
C TYR A 361 -13.85 -3.64 -6.98
N HIS A 362 -13.64 -4.18 -8.17
CA HIS A 362 -14.05 -5.53 -8.54
C HIS A 362 -12.79 -6.41 -8.60
N VAL A 363 -12.74 -7.38 -7.70
CA VAL A 363 -11.59 -8.29 -7.59
C VAL A 363 -11.57 -9.24 -8.78
N SER A 364 -10.39 -9.47 -9.37
CA SER A 364 -10.22 -10.40 -10.48
C SER A 364 -10.56 -11.84 -10.08
N GLU A 365 -11.29 -12.55 -10.93
CA GLU A 365 -11.56 -13.97 -10.78
C GLU A 365 -10.56 -14.84 -11.58
N ALA A 366 -9.63 -14.22 -12.30
CA ALA A 366 -8.58 -14.93 -13.02
C ALA A 366 -7.61 -15.62 -12.05
N PRO A 367 -6.97 -16.73 -12.46
CA PRO A 367 -5.99 -17.44 -11.64
C PRO A 367 -4.82 -16.54 -11.20
N GLY A 368 -4.36 -16.72 -9.96
CA GLY A 368 -3.30 -15.92 -9.37
C GLY A 368 -3.80 -14.55 -8.93
N LEU A 369 -2.98 -13.54 -9.14
CA LEU A 369 -3.34 -12.12 -8.93
C LEU A 369 -4.16 -11.54 -10.09
N GLY A 370 -4.32 -12.29 -11.18
CA GLY A 370 -5.01 -11.85 -12.39
C GLY A 370 -4.23 -10.76 -13.16
N ILE A 371 -2.91 -10.72 -13.00
CA ILE A 371 -2.02 -9.76 -13.66
C ILE A 371 -1.45 -10.37 -14.94
N GLU A 372 -1.68 -9.70 -16.05
CA GLU A 372 -1.07 -9.94 -17.34
C GLU A 372 -0.55 -8.62 -17.90
N TRP A 373 0.69 -8.63 -18.42
CA TRP A 373 1.31 -7.43 -18.98
C TRP A 373 0.91 -7.23 -20.43
N ASN A 374 0.82 -5.99 -20.87
CA ASN A 374 0.59 -5.63 -22.26
C ASN A 374 1.91 -5.26 -22.97
N ALA A 375 1.84 -5.02 -24.29
CA ALA A 375 3.00 -4.69 -25.12
C ALA A 375 3.81 -3.48 -24.61
N ARG A 376 3.16 -2.50 -23.97
CA ARG A 376 3.86 -1.36 -23.39
C ARG A 376 4.78 -1.77 -22.23
N PHE A 377 4.41 -2.78 -21.47
CA PHE A 377 5.29 -3.33 -20.44
C PHE A 377 6.52 -3.96 -21.07
N ASP A 378 6.33 -4.80 -22.10
CA ASP A 378 7.42 -5.51 -22.78
C ASP A 378 8.42 -4.51 -23.43
N GLU A 379 7.92 -3.42 -24.04
CA GLU A 379 8.75 -2.37 -24.63
C GLU A 379 9.63 -1.63 -23.62
N ASN A 380 9.25 -1.57 -22.36
CA ASN A 380 9.95 -0.78 -21.34
C ASN A 380 10.78 -1.62 -20.36
N PHE A 381 10.40 -2.90 -20.14
CA PHE A 381 10.93 -3.69 -19.01
C PHE A 381 11.30 -5.15 -19.36
N ALA A 382 11.04 -5.66 -20.58
CA ALA A 382 11.37 -7.02 -20.99
C ALA A 382 12.83 -7.18 -21.47
#